data_02a78e8df9e553b8b9dffd4a6ef80603
#
_entry.id   02a78e8df9e553b8b9dffd4a6ef80603
#
_cell.length_a   1.000
_cell.length_b   1.000
_cell.length_c   1.000
_cell.angle_alpha   90.00
_cell.angle_beta   90.00
_cell.angle_gamma   90.00
#
_symmetry.space_group_name_H-M   'P 1'
#
loop_
_entity.id
_entity.type
_entity.pdbx_description
1 polymer ?
#
loop_
_entity_poly.entity_id
_entity_poly.type
_entity_poly.pdbx_seq_one_letter_code
_entity_poly.pdbx_strand_id
1 'polypeptide(L)'
;YGWDFINDTQILTPRLKTPMIRRQRGGKLESVSWQEALDYVATRLSAIKAKYGPDAIQTTGSSRGTGNETNYVMQKFARAVIGTNNVDCCARVXHGPSVAGLHQSVGNGAMSNAITEIDNTDLVFIFGYNPADSHPIVANHVINAKRNGAKIIVCDPRKIETARIADMHIA
;
A
#
# COMPACT_ATOMS: atom_id res chain seq x y z
N TYR A 1 0.64 13.78 10.10
CA TYR A 1 -0.04 13.37 8.87
C TYR A 1 -1.51 13.01 9.11
N GLY A 2 -1.80 12.16 10.10
CA GLY A 2 -3.16 11.69 10.32
C GLY A 2 -4.16 12.80 10.56
N TRP A 3 -3.76 13.79 11.34
CA TRP A 3 -4.62 14.92 11.66
C TRP A 3 -4.92 15.77 10.43
N ASP A 4 -3.90 16.05 9.65
CA ASP A 4 -4.06 16.83 8.43
C ASP A 4 -4.89 16.07 7.41
N PHE A 5 -4.65 14.76 7.28
CA PHE A 5 -5.38 13.91 6.36
C PHE A 5 -6.88 13.90 6.67
N ILE A 6 -7.23 13.81 7.94
CA ILE A 6 -8.65 13.79 8.35
C ILE A 6 -9.33 15.10 7.94
N ASN A 7 -8.67 16.22 8.22
CA ASN A 7 -9.23 17.52 7.88
C ASN A 7 -9.39 17.70 6.38
N ASP A 8 -8.35 17.37 5.62
CA ASP A 8 -8.39 17.49 4.16
C ASP A 8 -9.47 16.62 3.55
N THR A 9 -9.55 15.37 4.01
CA THR A 9 -10.49 14.41 3.43
C THR A 9 -11.93 14.83 3.67
N GLN A 10 -12.21 15.36 4.85
CA GLN A 10 -13.57 15.75 5.20
C GLN A 10 -13.99 17.05 4.55
N ILE A 11 -13.07 17.95 4.33
CA ILE A 11 -13.37 19.29 3.80
C ILE A 11 -13.31 19.30 2.29
N LEU A 12 -12.28 18.71 1.70
CA LEU A 12 -12.00 18.87 0.27
C LEU A 12 -12.59 17.75 -0.58
N THR A 13 -12.86 16.60 -0.02
CA THR A 13 -13.30 15.44 -0.78
C THR A 13 -14.65 14.93 -0.26
N PRO A 14 -15.73 15.15 -0.99
CA PRO A 14 -17.04 14.62 -0.57
C PRO A 14 -16.99 13.10 -0.41
N ARG A 15 -17.46 12.61 0.74
CA ARG A 15 -17.55 11.18 0.98
C ARG A 15 -18.74 10.58 0.23
N LEU A 16 -18.52 9.44 -0.41
CA LEU A 16 -19.62 8.69 -1.02
C LEU A 16 -20.50 8.11 0.08
N LYS A 17 -21.79 8.25 -0.05
CA LYS A 17 -22.77 7.80 0.95
C LYS A 17 -23.59 6.62 0.46
N THR A 18 -23.55 6.34 -0.82
CA THR A 18 -24.26 5.22 -1.43
C THR A 18 -23.31 4.47 -2.36
N PRO A 19 -23.56 3.19 -2.61
CA PRO A 19 -22.77 2.48 -3.61
C PRO A 19 -23.05 3.06 -5.01
N MET A 20 -22.10 2.84 -5.90
CA MET A 20 -22.24 3.31 -7.29
C MET A 20 -21.88 2.17 -8.23
N ILE A 21 -22.63 2.00 -9.29
CA ILE A 21 -22.33 0.98 -10.29
C ILE A 21 -22.16 1.63 -11.67
N ARG A 22 -21.43 0.95 -12.52
CA ARG A 22 -21.25 1.33 -13.92
C ARG A 22 -21.84 0.21 -14.76
N ARG A 23 -22.89 0.52 -15.49
CA ARG A 23 -23.65 -0.52 -16.20
C ARG A 23 -22.96 -1.02 -17.46
N GLN A 24 -22.10 -0.20 -18.05
CA GLN A 24 -21.33 -0.62 -19.22
C GLN A 24 -19.93 -0.01 -19.17
N ARG A 25 -18.98 -0.67 -19.80
CA ARG A 25 -17.58 -0.25 -19.81
C ARG A 25 -17.50 1.16 -20.40
N GLY A 26 -16.80 2.05 -19.70
CA GLY A 26 -16.65 3.45 -20.12
C GLY A 26 -17.81 4.34 -19.75
N GLY A 27 -18.91 3.78 -19.24
CA GLY A 27 -20.07 4.56 -18.82
C GLY A 27 -19.85 5.31 -17.51
N LYS A 28 -20.81 6.14 -17.15
CA LYS A 28 -20.74 6.89 -15.90
C LYS A 28 -21.10 6.00 -14.71
N LEU A 29 -20.59 6.38 -13.56
CA LEU A 29 -20.98 5.76 -12.29
C LEU A 29 -22.32 6.36 -11.87
N GLU A 30 -23.24 5.50 -11.43
CA GLU A 30 -24.60 5.88 -11.01
C GLU A 30 -24.81 5.42 -9.57
N SER A 31 -25.33 6.31 -8.73
CA SER A 31 -25.69 5.96 -7.36
C SER A 31 -26.87 5.00 -7.37
N VAL A 32 -26.78 3.96 -6.55
CA VAL A 32 -27.82 2.94 -6.46
C VAL A 32 -28.02 2.57 -4.99
N SER A 33 -29.07 1.81 -4.71
CA SER A 33 -29.28 1.28 -3.36
C SER A 33 -28.30 0.16 -3.07
N TRP A 34 -28.11 -0.13 -1.79
CA TRP A 34 -27.28 -1.26 -1.38
C TRP A 34 -27.81 -2.58 -1.93
N GLN A 35 -29.13 -2.75 -1.91
CA GLN A 35 -29.73 -3.98 -2.44
C GLN A 35 -29.40 -4.17 -3.92
N GLU A 36 -29.58 -3.10 -4.70
CA GLU A 36 -29.30 -3.16 -6.14
C GLU A 36 -27.81 -3.44 -6.39
N ALA A 37 -26.91 -2.83 -5.62
CA ALA A 37 -25.47 -3.05 -5.80
C ALA A 37 -25.10 -4.49 -5.49
N LEU A 38 -25.62 -5.04 -4.39
CA LEU A 38 -25.32 -6.40 -3.99
C LEU A 38 -25.87 -7.42 -5.00
N ASP A 39 -27.10 -7.21 -5.47
CA ASP A 39 -27.70 -8.08 -6.49
C ASP A 39 -26.89 -8.04 -7.79
N TYR A 40 -26.43 -6.85 -8.17
CA TYR A 40 -25.63 -6.68 -9.38
C TYR A 40 -24.31 -7.46 -9.24
N VAL A 41 -23.61 -7.29 -8.12
CA VAL A 41 -22.33 -7.98 -7.88
C VAL A 41 -22.56 -9.51 -7.84
N ALA A 42 -23.57 -9.96 -7.10
CA ALA A 42 -23.85 -11.39 -6.98
C ALA A 42 -24.14 -12.01 -8.34
N THR A 43 -24.98 -11.34 -9.13
CA THR A 43 -25.35 -11.82 -10.47
C THR A 43 -24.11 -11.93 -11.36
N ARG A 44 -23.26 -10.90 -11.36
CA ARG A 44 -22.08 -10.89 -12.21
C ARG A 44 -21.05 -11.95 -11.80
N LEU A 45 -20.80 -12.07 -10.50
CA LEU A 45 -19.84 -13.08 -10.01
C LEU A 45 -20.37 -14.50 -10.27
N SER A 46 -21.67 -14.73 -10.07
CA SER A 46 -22.28 -16.04 -10.34
C SER A 46 -22.16 -16.41 -11.81
N ALA A 47 -22.41 -15.44 -12.70
CA ALA A 47 -22.32 -15.70 -14.13
C ALA A 47 -20.87 -16.04 -14.54
N ILE A 48 -19.88 -15.32 -13.98
CA ILE A 48 -18.47 -15.59 -14.27
C ILE A 48 -18.09 -16.97 -13.76
N LYS A 49 -18.49 -17.29 -12.53
CA LYS A 49 -18.19 -18.59 -11.92
C LYS A 49 -18.84 -19.72 -12.73
N ALA A 50 -20.08 -19.54 -13.17
CA ALA A 50 -20.78 -20.56 -13.96
C ALA A 50 -20.12 -20.79 -15.33
N LYS A 51 -19.64 -19.70 -15.95
CA LYS A 51 -19.09 -19.79 -17.30
C LYS A 51 -17.63 -20.25 -17.33
N TYR A 52 -16.83 -19.78 -16.39
CA TYR A 52 -15.38 -19.97 -16.45
C TYR A 52 -14.79 -20.73 -15.26
N GLY A 53 -15.63 -21.07 -14.28
CA GLY A 53 -15.19 -21.74 -13.06
C GLY A 53 -14.78 -20.77 -11.95
N PRO A 54 -14.63 -21.27 -10.72
CA PRO A 54 -14.32 -20.40 -9.58
C PRO A 54 -12.93 -19.74 -9.69
N ASP A 55 -11.98 -20.40 -10.33
CA ASP A 55 -10.61 -19.89 -10.42
C ASP A 55 -10.48 -18.72 -11.40
N ALA A 56 -11.55 -18.36 -12.11
CA ALA A 56 -11.58 -17.13 -12.91
C ALA A 56 -11.75 -15.89 -12.04
N ILE A 57 -11.96 -16.07 -10.73
CA ILE A 57 -12.16 -14.98 -9.78
C ILE A 57 -11.00 -14.97 -8.78
N GLN A 58 -10.45 -13.81 -8.54
CA GLN A 58 -9.40 -13.62 -7.53
C GLN A 58 -9.84 -12.53 -6.56
N THR A 59 -9.52 -12.72 -5.29
CA THR A 59 -9.72 -11.66 -4.29
C THR A 59 -8.38 -11.17 -3.79
N THR A 60 -8.30 -9.89 -3.46
CA THR A 60 -7.09 -9.34 -2.87
C THR A 60 -7.45 -8.57 -1.61
N GLY A 61 -6.63 -8.73 -0.59
CA GLY A 61 -6.74 -7.96 0.63
C GLY A 61 -5.69 -6.86 0.67
N SER A 62 -5.57 -6.23 1.82
CA SER A 62 -4.61 -5.15 1.97
C SER A 62 -4.13 -5.06 3.41
N SER A 63 -2.83 -4.84 3.58
CA SER A 63 -2.26 -4.51 4.89
C SER A 63 -2.56 -3.05 5.26
N ARG A 64 -3.04 -2.26 4.29
CA ARG A 64 -3.41 -0.87 4.50
C ARG A 64 -4.89 -0.70 4.83
N GLY A 65 -5.64 -1.78 4.78
CA GLY A 65 -7.06 -1.74 5.10
C GLY A 65 -7.30 -1.64 6.59
N THR A 66 -8.57 -1.78 6.96
CA THR A 66 -9.01 -1.55 8.33
C THR A 66 -8.74 -2.73 9.26
N GLY A 67 -7.91 -3.66 8.84
CA GLY A 67 -7.45 -4.66 9.76
C GLY A 67 -7.69 -6.10 9.34
N ASN A 68 -7.50 -6.97 10.29
CA ASN A 68 -7.52 -8.41 10.07
C ASN A 68 -8.91 -8.91 9.68
N GLU A 69 -9.94 -8.27 10.21
CA GLU A 69 -11.32 -8.72 10.01
C GLU A 69 -11.74 -8.65 8.54
N THR A 70 -11.43 -7.55 7.88
CA THR A 70 -11.80 -7.41 6.46
C THR A 70 -11.03 -8.40 5.59
N ASN A 71 -9.76 -8.61 5.88
CA ASN A 71 -8.95 -9.59 5.16
C ASN A 71 -9.46 -11.01 5.40
N TYR A 72 -9.81 -11.33 6.65
CA TYR A 72 -10.36 -12.64 6.99
C TYR A 72 -11.66 -12.89 6.25
N VAL A 73 -12.56 -11.90 6.27
CA VAL A 73 -13.88 -12.05 5.61
C VAL A 73 -13.70 -12.23 4.12
N MET A 74 -12.79 -11.48 3.50
CA MET A 74 -12.54 -11.60 2.06
C MET A 74 -11.98 -12.98 1.70
N GLN A 75 -11.05 -13.51 2.51
CA GLN A 75 -10.53 -14.85 2.28
C GLN A 75 -11.62 -15.92 2.47
N LYS A 76 -12.47 -15.75 3.49
CA LYS A 76 -13.57 -16.65 3.73
C LYS A 76 -14.57 -16.63 2.56
N PHE A 77 -14.87 -15.42 2.05
CA PHE A 77 -15.73 -15.27 0.88
C PHE A 77 -15.15 -16.00 -0.32
N ALA A 78 -13.85 -15.82 -0.59
CA ALA A 78 -13.22 -16.50 -1.72
C ALA A 78 -13.31 -18.02 -1.61
N ARG A 79 -13.00 -18.56 -0.44
CA ARG A 79 -12.93 -20.02 -0.28
C ARG A 79 -14.29 -20.66 -0.08
N ALA A 80 -15.14 -20.06 0.75
CA ALA A 80 -16.42 -20.68 1.10
C ALA A 80 -17.52 -20.37 0.09
N VAL A 81 -17.53 -19.19 -0.53
CA VAL A 81 -18.61 -18.76 -1.42
C VAL A 81 -18.20 -18.93 -2.89
N ILE A 82 -17.07 -18.36 -3.27
CA ILE A 82 -16.59 -18.49 -4.66
C ILE A 82 -16.10 -19.91 -4.92
N GLY A 83 -15.34 -20.48 -3.99
CA GLY A 83 -14.79 -21.83 -4.13
C GLY A 83 -13.41 -21.83 -4.76
N THR A 84 -12.63 -20.78 -4.53
CA THR A 84 -11.27 -20.67 -5.08
C THR A 84 -10.28 -20.36 -3.98
N ASN A 85 -9.03 -20.74 -4.19
CA ASN A 85 -7.93 -20.34 -3.32
C ASN A 85 -7.10 -19.19 -3.94
N ASN A 86 -7.64 -18.52 -4.95
CA ASN A 86 -6.99 -17.36 -5.57
C ASN A 86 -7.16 -16.14 -4.66
N VAL A 87 -6.32 -16.08 -3.64
CA VAL A 87 -6.35 -15.04 -2.61
C VAL A 87 -4.94 -14.47 -2.49
N ASP A 88 -4.81 -13.16 -2.54
CA ASP A 88 -3.51 -12.54 -2.34
C ASP A 88 -3.69 -11.18 -1.66
N CYS A 89 -2.62 -10.44 -1.51
CA CYS A 89 -2.68 -9.13 -0.88
C CYS A 89 -1.63 -8.19 -1.48
N CYS A 90 -1.67 -6.94 -1.04
CA CYS A 90 -0.78 -5.90 -1.55
C CYS A 90 0.70 -6.26 -1.36
N ALA A 91 1.04 -7.09 -0.37
CA ALA A 91 2.42 -7.47 -0.09
C ALA A 91 3.08 -8.21 -1.26
N ARG A 92 2.27 -8.83 -2.14
CA ARG A 92 2.81 -9.56 -3.31
C ARG A 92 3.73 -8.69 -4.15
N VAL A 93 3.37 -7.44 -4.35
CA VAL A 93 4.18 -6.52 -5.14
C VAL A 93 4.87 -5.44 -4.32
N UNK A 94 4.64 -5.56 -3.11
CA UNK A 94 5.14 -4.65 -2.38
C UNK A 94 6.33 -5.10 -1.85
N HIS A 95 6.20 -5.60 -0.72
CA HIS A 95 7.38 -6.07 0.02
C HIS A 95 7.84 -7.47 -0.36
N GLY A 96 6.97 -8.26 -0.97
CA GLY A 96 7.31 -9.63 -1.37
C GLY A 96 8.63 -9.74 -2.15
N PRO A 97 8.84 -8.94 -3.21
CA PRO A 97 10.11 -8.94 -3.92
C PRO A 97 11.28 -8.53 -3.05
N SER A 98 11.09 -7.57 -2.14
CA SER A 98 12.14 -7.12 -1.23
C SER A 98 12.55 -8.22 -0.26
N VAL A 99 11.55 -8.95 0.28
CA VAL A 99 11.81 -10.09 1.16
C VAL A 99 12.67 -11.13 0.43
N ALA A 100 12.29 -11.46 -0.81
CA ALA A 100 13.02 -12.44 -1.61
C ALA A 100 14.45 -11.96 -1.88
N GLY A 101 14.60 -10.69 -2.26
CA GLY A 101 15.92 -10.11 -2.53
C GLY A 101 16.82 -10.09 -1.31
N LEU A 102 16.28 -9.67 -0.18
CA LEU A 102 17.04 -9.64 1.08
C LEU A 102 17.46 -11.06 1.51
N HIS A 103 16.51 -12.00 1.37
CA HIS A 103 16.81 -13.41 1.73
C HIS A 103 17.99 -13.94 0.91
N GLN A 104 18.01 -13.63 -0.39
CA GLN A 104 19.07 -14.10 -1.26
C GLN A 104 20.41 -13.39 -1.04
N SER A 105 20.35 -12.11 -0.64
CA SER A 105 21.58 -11.31 -0.48
C SER A 105 22.19 -11.43 0.91
N VAL A 106 21.37 -11.32 1.95
CA VAL A 106 21.87 -11.25 3.33
C VAL A 106 21.33 -12.36 4.23
N GLY A 107 20.51 -13.25 3.69
CA GLY A 107 20.03 -14.41 4.42
C GLY A 107 18.83 -14.15 5.32
N ASN A 108 18.26 -12.95 5.29
CA ASN A 108 17.14 -12.60 6.16
C ASN A 108 16.21 -11.64 5.40
N GLY A 109 14.92 -11.80 5.55
CA GLY A 109 13.94 -11.01 4.83
C GLY A 109 13.60 -9.66 5.44
N ALA A 110 14.46 -9.15 6.32
CA ALA A 110 14.22 -7.88 7.01
C ALA A 110 15.53 -7.09 7.10
N MET A 111 15.45 -5.84 7.54
CA MET A 111 16.63 -4.99 7.69
C MET A 111 17.62 -5.59 8.67
N SER A 112 18.89 -5.40 8.41
CA SER A 112 19.96 -6.00 9.23
C SER A 112 20.35 -5.16 10.44
N ASN A 113 19.99 -3.87 10.46
CA ASN A 113 20.41 -2.93 11.50
C ASN A 113 19.20 -2.34 12.21
N ALA A 114 19.38 -1.90 13.44
CA ALA A 114 18.33 -1.21 14.16
C ALA A 114 18.17 0.22 13.61
N ILE A 115 16.94 0.71 13.58
CA ILE A 115 16.65 2.05 13.07
C ILE A 115 17.45 3.12 13.84
N THR A 116 17.60 2.92 15.15
CA THR A 116 18.31 3.88 16.00
C THR A 116 19.80 4.00 15.67
N GLU A 117 20.38 3.01 14.97
CA GLU A 117 21.77 3.12 14.56
C GLU A 117 22.02 4.24 13.56
N ILE A 118 20.96 4.67 12.87
CA ILE A 118 21.06 5.79 11.92
C ILE A 118 21.59 7.05 12.61
N ASP A 119 21.19 7.28 13.86
CA ASP A 119 21.61 8.48 14.60
C ASP A 119 23.13 8.60 14.76
N ASN A 120 23.83 7.47 14.70
CA ASN A 120 25.28 7.40 14.99
C ASN A 120 26.12 7.14 13.75
N THR A 121 25.55 7.29 12.56
CA THR A 121 26.29 7.05 11.31
C THR A 121 26.99 8.32 10.83
N ASP A 122 28.03 8.15 10.05
CA ASP A 122 28.72 9.28 9.40
C ASP A 122 28.16 9.60 8.03
N LEU A 123 27.46 8.63 7.41
CA LEU A 123 26.90 8.80 6.08
C LEU A 123 25.59 8.05 5.95
N VAL A 124 24.57 8.71 5.42
CA VAL A 124 23.30 8.09 5.07
C VAL A 124 23.14 8.15 3.56
N PHE A 125 23.03 7.00 2.91
CA PHE A 125 22.78 6.93 1.48
C PHE A 125 21.36 6.40 1.25
N ILE A 126 20.51 7.25 0.74
CA ILE A 126 19.10 6.96 0.49
C ILE A 126 18.90 6.75 -1.00
N PHE A 127 18.34 5.63 -1.37
CA PHE A 127 18.32 5.16 -2.73
C PHE A 127 16.91 4.64 -3.05
N GLY A 128 16.18 5.36 -3.91
CA GLY A 128 14.84 4.97 -4.33
C GLY A 128 13.84 4.88 -3.18
N TYR A 129 13.92 5.83 -2.22
CA TYR A 129 13.15 5.74 -0.99
C TYR A 129 12.84 7.13 -0.46
N ASN A 130 11.59 7.35 -0.07
CA ASN A 130 11.15 8.64 0.46
C ASN A 130 10.72 8.47 1.93
N PRO A 131 11.66 8.47 2.86
CA PRO A 131 11.32 8.25 4.27
C PRO A 131 10.40 9.32 4.85
N ALA A 132 10.48 10.55 4.38
CA ALA A 132 9.64 11.62 4.92
C ALA A 132 8.14 11.33 4.72
N ASP A 133 7.78 10.72 3.59
CA ASP A 133 6.39 10.37 3.32
C ASP A 133 6.01 8.99 3.86
N SER A 134 6.87 8.00 3.63
CA SER A 134 6.53 6.60 3.89
C SER A 134 6.82 6.17 5.33
N HIS A 135 7.88 6.71 5.92
CA HIS A 135 8.35 6.29 7.25
C HIS A 135 8.88 7.51 8.03
N PRO A 136 7.98 8.41 8.45
CA PRO A 136 8.44 9.67 9.06
C PRO A 136 9.28 9.50 10.32
N ILE A 137 9.08 8.40 11.06
CA ILE A 137 9.92 8.16 12.24
C ILE A 137 11.36 7.85 11.81
N VAL A 138 11.54 7.07 10.73
CA VAL A 138 12.88 6.83 10.17
C VAL A 138 13.48 8.15 9.67
N ALA A 139 12.66 9.00 9.04
CA ALA A 139 13.14 10.32 8.58
C ALA A 139 13.66 11.15 9.73
N ASN A 140 13.03 11.07 10.91
CA ASN A 140 13.52 11.78 12.09
C ASN A 140 14.93 11.33 12.48
N HIS A 141 15.21 10.03 12.38
CA HIS A 141 16.57 9.52 12.65
C HIS A 141 17.56 10.03 11.61
N VAL A 142 17.16 10.15 10.34
CA VAL A 142 18.02 10.73 9.29
C VAL A 142 18.32 12.20 9.62
N ILE A 143 17.31 12.95 10.06
CA ILE A 143 17.48 14.35 10.46
C ILE A 143 18.45 14.46 11.66
N ASN A 144 18.29 13.55 12.63
CA ASN A 144 19.20 13.52 13.79
C ASN A 144 20.64 13.22 13.36
N ALA A 145 20.83 12.25 12.47
CA ALA A 145 22.16 11.96 11.93
C ALA A 145 22.77 13.21 11.29
N LYS A 146 21.97 13.91 10.48
CA LYS A 146 22.41 15.15 9.83
C LYS A 146 22.85 16.19 10.89
N ARG A 147 22.04 16.36 11.94
CA ARG A 147 22.35 17.29 13.03
C ARG A 147 23.63 16.89 13.76
N ASN A 148 23.92 15.61 13.82
CA ASN A 148 25.12 15.07 14.44
C ASN A 148 26.34 15.12 13.51
N GLY A 149 26.19 15.62 12.28
CA GLY A 149 27.31 15.81 11.37
C GLY A 149 27.38 14.83 10.20
N ALA A 150 26.46 13.87 10.13
CA ALA A 150 26.45 12.92 9.03
C ALA A 150 26.20 13.59 7.68
N LYS A 151 26.77 13.04 6.64
CA LYS A 151 26.47 13.45 5.27
C LYS A 151 25.29 12.65 4.74
N ILE A 152 24.47 13.27 3.91
CA ILE A 152 23.30 12.62 3.34
C ILE A 152 23.37 12.68 1.82
N ILE A 153 23.28 11.53 1.19
CA ILE A 153 23.19 11.40 -0.27
C ILE A 153 21.82 10.82 -0.59
N VAL A 154 21.09 11.46 -1.48
CA VAL A 154 19.77 10.97 -1.94
C VAL A 154 19.86 10.70 -3.43
N CYS A 155 19.53 9.47 -3.81
CA CYS A 155 19.44 9.07 -5.21
C CYS A 155 17.96 8.80 -5.53
N ASP A 156 17.33 9.72 -6.23
CA ASP A 156 15.90 9.65 -6.57
C ASP A 156 15.63 10.62 -7.71
N PRO A 157 14.91 10.20 -8.76
CA PRO A 157 14.62 11.12 -9.87
C PRO A 157 13.77 12.32 -9.46
N ARG A 158 13.08 12.23 -8.32
CA ARG A 158 12.30 13.36 -7.81
C ARG A 158 13.07 14.06 -6.68
N LYS A 159 12.87 15.36 -6.58
CA LYS A 159 13.43 16.11 -5.45
C LYS A 159 12.51 15.94 -4.25
N ILE A 160 12.60 14.79 -3.62
CA ILE A 160 11.79 14.43 -2.44
C ILE A 160 12.15 15.31 -1.24
N GLU A 161 11.31 15.29 -0.20
CA GLU A 161 11.54 16.13 0.98
C GLU A 161 12.93 15.90 1.59
N THR A 162 13.35 14.64 1.67
CA THR A 162 14.65 14.33 2.24
C THR A 162 15.80 14.89 1.38
N ALA A 163 15.60 15.04 0.07
CA ALA A 163 16.60 15.63 -0.80
C ALA A 163 16.87 17.10 -0.48
N ARG A 164 15.92 17.76 0.19
CA ARG A 164 16.10 19.18 0.57
C ARG A 164 17.17 19.37 1.63
N ILE A 165 17.40 18.34 2.45
CA ILE A 165 18.43 18.40 3.49
C ILE A 165 19.69 17.63 3.11
N ALA A 166 19.71 17.01 1.92
CA ALA A 166 20.83 16.21 1.48
C ALA A 166 22.05 17.08 1.11
N ASP A 167 23.24 16.54 1.33
CA ASP A 167 24.47 17.15 0.87
C ASP A 167 24.66 16.92 -0.62
N MET A 168 24.07 15.82 -1.14
CA MET A 168 24.15 15.50 -2.57
C MET A 168 22.82 14.86 -2.99
N HIS A 169 22.28 15.31 -4.12
CA HIS A 169 21.10 14.72 -4.74
C HIS A 169 21.47 14.25 -6.13
N ILE A 170 21.24 12.98 -6.39
CA ILE A 170 21.50 12.34 -7.68
C ILE A 170 20.14 12.00 -8.27
N ALA A 171 19.76 12.67 -9.38
CA ALA A 171 18.48 12.47 -10.06
C ALA A 171 18.55 11.34 -11.09
#